data_a6bc4fcd494b069eb6cbb76080974612
#
_entry.id   a6bc4fcd494b069eb6cbb76080974612
#
_cell.length_a   1.000
_cell.length_b   1.000
_cell.length_c   1.000
_cell.angle_alpha   90.00
_cell.angle_beta   90.00
_cell.angle_gamma   90.00
#
_symmetry.space_group_name_H-M   'P 1'
#
loop_
_entity.id
_entity.type
_entity.pdbx_description
1 polymer ?
#
loop_
_entity_poly.entity_id
_entity_poly.type
_entity_poly.pdbx_seq_one_letter_code
_entity_poly.pdbx_strand_id
1 'polypeptide(L)'
;GMGGIGKTTLAQLVYNDSKVKSHFEKRVWVCVSDPFDEIKIAKSISGDGAPSSNELDYVLQCMSRSIEGKRFLLVLDDVWNHDSEKWDRLRAPLIQSGAHGSRILVTTRKHEVVDMMRATSDMISLGELSEGYCLSIFNHMAFADREVGESKAFEDISKKILEKCKGLPLAFKI
;
A
#
# COMPACT_ATOMS: atom_id res chain seq x y z
N GLY A 1 11.66 -0.40 -2.05
CA GLY A 1 11.70 -1.04 -3.39
C GLY A 1 11.40 -0.05 -4.52
N MET A 2 11.71 -0.43 -5.76
CA MET A 2 11.60 0.42 -6.96
C MET A 2 10.16 0.91 -7.23
N GLY A 3 10.00 2.08 -7.87
CA GLY A 3 8.71 2.56 -8.37
C GLY A 3 8.15 1.64 -9.45
N GLY A 4 6.82 1.47 -9.50
CA GLY A 4 6.19 0.64 -10.54
C GLY A 4 6.28 -0.88 -10.36
N ILE A 5 6.89 -1.38 -9.28
CA ILE A 5 7.08 -2.82 -9.00
C ILE A 5 5.81 -3.53 -8.48
N GLY A 6 4.73 -2.79 -8.25
CA GLY A 6 3.45 -3.38 -7.84
C GLY A 6 3.14 -3.32 -6.35
N LYS A 7 3.88 -2.55 -5.52
CA LYS A 7 3.63 -2.44 -4.07
C LYS A 7 2.18 -2.07 -3.73
N THR A 8 1.71 -0.97 -4.29
CA THR A 8 0.33 -0.50 -4.11
C THR A 8 -0.69 -1.54 -4.59
N THR A 9 -0.43 -2.18 -5.74
CA THR A 9 -1.31 -3.23 -6.28
C THR A 9 -1.39 -4.43 -5.34
N LEU A 10 -0.25 -4.89 -4.81
CA LEU A 10 -0.23 -5.98 -3.84
C LEU A 10 -0.98 -5.61 -2.56
N ALA A 11 -0.73 -4.39 -2.04
CA ALA A 11 -1.45 -3.89 -0.87
C ALA A 11 -2.97 -3.80 -1.11
N GLN A 12 -3.40 -3.38 -2.31
CA GLN A 12 -4.82 -3.36 -2.70
C GLN A 12 -5.44 -4.76 -2.76
N LEU A 13 -4.72 -5.74 -3.30
CA LEU A 13 -5.16 -7.13 -3.33
C LEU A 13 -5.37 -7.66 -1.91
N VAL A 14 -4.39 -7.46 -1.02
CA VAL A 14 -4.49 -7.84 0.39
C VAL A 14 -5.65 -7.12 1.07
N TYR A 15 -5.76 -5.81 0.92
CA TYR A 15 -6.82 -5.00 1.53
C TYR A 15 -8.22 -5.42 1.11
N ASN A 16 -8.38 -5.90 -0.13
CA ASN A 16 -9.65 -6.31 -0.69
C ASN A 16 -9.96 -7.81 -0.53
N ASP A 17 -9.01 -8.60 -0.05
CA ASP A 17 -9.21 -10.03 0.19
C ASP A 17 -10.35 -10.29 1.18
N SER A 18 -11.16 -11.31 0.93
CA SER A 18 -12.33 -11.63 1.74
C SER A 18 -11.97 -12.03 3.18
N LYS A 19 -10.86 -12.76 3.36
CA LYS A 19 -10.36 -13.15 4.70
C LYS A 19 -9.86 -11.94 5.48
N VAL A 20 -9.20 -10.99 4.80
CA VAL A 20 -8.78 -9.73 5.41
C VAL A 20 -9.99 -8.89 5.80
N LYS A 21 -11.00 -8.82 4.92
CA LYS A 21 -12.26 -8.13 5.21
C LYS A 21 -12.99 -8.67 6.44
N SER A 22 -13.01 -9.98 6.61
CA SER A 22 -13.68 -10.63 7.75
C SER A 22 -12.82 -10.59 9.04
N HIS A 23 -11.49 -10.45 8.92
CA HIS A 23 -10.58 -10.47 10.07
C HIS A 23 -10.50 -9.14 10.81
N PHE A 24 -10.55 -8.02 10.08
CA PHE A 24 -10.40 -6.68 10.64
C PHE A 24 -11.75 -5.96 10.69
N GLU A 25 -12.13 -5.50 11.88
CA GLU A 25 -13.40 -4.78 12.14
C GLU A 25 -13.36 -3.36 11.54
N LYS A 26 -12.17 -2.78 11.46
CA LYS A 26 -11.96 -1.49 10.81
C LYS A 26 -10.80 -1.56 9.85
N ARG A 27 -11.02 -1.07 8.63
CA ARG A 27 -9.97 -1.00 7.61
C ARG A 27 -9.92 0.39 7.03
N VAL A 28 -8.72 0.95 7.01
CA VAL A 28 -8.48 2.32 6.53
C VAL A 28 -7.34 2.30 5.54
N TRP A 29 -7.54 2.96 4.41
CA TRP A 29 -6.51 3.18 3.40
C TRP A 29 -6.21 4.67 3.30
N VAL A 30 -4.94 5.03 3.45
CA VAL A 30 -4.47 6.41 3.31
C VAL A 30 -3.31 6.46 2.34
N CYS A 31 -3.46 7.22 1.25
CA CYS A 31 -2.33 7.64 0.44
C CYS A 31 -1.63 8.79 1.16
N VAL A 32 -0.39 8.56 1.56
CA VAL A 32 0.35 9.51 2.37
C VAL A 32 0.95 10.59 1.48
N SER A 33 0.61 11.85 1.77
CA SER A 33 1.15 13.01 1.06
C SER A 33 2.57 13.34 1.53
N ASP A 34 3.32 14.05 0.71
CA ASP A 34 4.53 14.73 1.10
C ASP A 34 4.23 16.26 1.16
N PRO A 35 4.40 16.90 2.31
CA PRO A 35 4.91 16.39 3.59
C PRO A 35 3.93 15.46 4.33
N PHE A 36 4.49 14.66 5.25
CA PHE A 36 3.70 13.77 6.11
C PHE A 36 2.73 14.57 6.98
N ASP A 37 1.44 14.31 6.83
CA ASP A 37 0.36 15.02 7.50
C ASP A 37 -0.36 14.10 8.50
N GLU A 38 0.04 14.17 9.77
CA GLU A 38 -0.52 13.37 10.84
C GLU A 38 -1.99 13.65 11.12
N ILE A 39 -2.42 14.90 10.94
CA ILE A 39 -3.82 15.31 11.12
C ILE A 39 -4.70 14.68 10.05
N LYS A 40 -4.26 14.74 8.80
CA LYS A 40 -4.98 14.12 7.68
C LYS A 40 -5.11 12.60 7.85
N ILE A 41 -4.03 11.94 8.27
CA ILE A 41 -4.04 10.50 8.53
C ILE A 41 -4.99 10.18 9.68
N ALA A 42 -4.90 10.88 10.81
CA ALA A 42 -5.75 10.67 11.96
C ALA A 42 -7.24 10.91 11.65
N LYS A 43 -7.57 11.95 10.88
CA LYS A 43 -8.93 12.20 10.38
C LYS A 43 -9.43 11.07 9.47
N SER A 44 -8.58 10.56 8.58
CA SER A 44 -8.94 9.42 7.72
C SER A 44 -9.24 8.17 8.54
N ILE A 45 -8.50 7.93 9.63
CA ILE A 45 -8.75 6.83 10.55
C ILE A 45 -10.05 7.03 11.33
N SER A 46 -10.36 8.27 11.72
CA SER A 46 -11.63 8.61 12.40
C SER A 46 -12.85 8.31 11.53
N GLY A 47 -12.74 8.49 10.20
CA GLY A 47 -13.85 8.28 9.27
C GLY A 47 -14.98 9.29 9.48
N ASP A 48 -16.22 8.82 9.52
CA ASP A 48 -17.42 9.69 9.70
C ASP A 48 -17.41 10.47 11.04
N GLY A 49 -16.62 10.00 12.02
CA GLY A 49 -16.39 10.70 13.30
C GLY A 49 -15.23 11.71 13.25
N ALA A 50 -14.72 12.04 12.07
CA ALA A 50 -13.60 12.98 11.96
C ALA A 50 -14.03 14.40 12.36
N PRO A 51 -13.26 15.06 13.27
CA PRO A 51 -13.59 16.39 13.70
C PRO A 51 -13.31 17.43 12.61
N SER A 52 -14.06 18.53 12.61
CA SER A 52 -13.78 19.70 11.76
C SER A 52 -12.53 20.46 12.21
N SER A 53 -12.19 20.38 13.49
CA SER A 53 -10.98 20.98 14.07
C SER A 53 -9.70 20.38 13.47
N ASN A 54 -8.64 21.19 13.43
CA ASN A 54 -7.27 20.77 13.11
C ASN A 54 -6.37 20.75 14.35
N GLU A 55 -6.94 20.83 15.56
CA GLU A 55 -6.20 20.69 16.79
C GLU A 55 -5.74 19.23 16.95
N LEU A 56 -4.43 19.02 16.95
CA LEU A 56 -3.83 17.68 16.84
C LEU A 56 -4.32 16.74 17.96
N ASP A 57 -4.28 17.18 19.21
CA ASP A 57 -4.66 16.36 20.36
C ASP A 57 -6.13 15.91 20.27
N TYR A 58 -7.00 16.82 19.87
CA TYR A 58 -8.42 16.48 19.69
C TYR A 58 -8.65 15.50 18.54
N VAL A 59 -7.93 15.69 17.42
CA VAL A 59 -8.02 14.77 16.28
C VAL A 59 -7.49 13.38 16.64
N LEU A 60 -6.37 13.30 17.36
CA LEU A 60 -5.81 12.02 17.85
C LEU A 60 -6.78 11.34 18.84
N GLN A 61 -7.45 12.09 19.69
CA GLN A 61 -8.46 11.54 20.60
C GLN A 61 -9.66 10.97 19.84
N CYS A 62 -10.15 11.65 18.81
CA CYS A 62 -11.23 11.15 17.94
C CYS A 62 -10.79 9.87 17.19
N MET A 63 -9.57 9.86 16.69
CA MET A 63 -8.97 8.68 16.07
C MET A 63 -8.94 7.50 17.05
N SER A 64 -8.42 7.69 18.26
CA SER A 64 -8.35 6.66 19.31
C SER A 64 -9.71 6.04 19.60
N ARG A 65 -10.72 6.88 19.83
CA ARG A 65 -12.11 6.42 20.06
C ARG A 65 -12.65 5.59 18.91
N SER A 66 -12.29 5.93 17.68
CA SER A 66 -12.80 5.26 16.47
C SER A 66 -12.28 3.84 16.30
N ILE A 67 -11.11 3.53 16.87
CA ILE A 67 -10.44 2.22 16.82
C ILE A 67 -10.44 1.47 18.14
N GLU A 68 -10.97 2.08 19.20
CA GLU A 68 -10.94 1.53 20.55
C GLU A 68 -11.54 0.13 20.59
N GLY A 69 -10.75 -0.82 21.10
CA GLY A 69 -11.14 -2.23 21.23
C GLY A 69 -11.34 -2.98 19.91
N LYS A 70 -11.08 -2.37 18.75
CA LYS A 70 -11.26 -3.00 17.44
C LYS A 70 -9.93 -3.47 16.86
N ARG A 71 -9.96 -4.62 16.20
CA ARG A 71 -8.85 -5.02 15.32
C ARG A 71 -8.93 -4.20 14.04
N PHE A 72 -7.92 -3.41 13.78
CA PHE A 72 -7.86 -2.58 12.58
C PHE A 72 -6.72 -2.98 11.64
N LEU A 73 -6.92 -2.72 10.36
CA LEU A 73 -5.89 -2.68 9.32
C LEU A 73 -5.77 -1.25 8.81
N LEU A 74 -4.62 -0.64 9.06
CA LEU A 74 -4.27 0.66 8.49
C LEU A 74 -3.27 0.44 7.35
N VAL A 75 -3.62 0.89 6.14
CA VAL A 75 -2.69 0.93 5.01
C VAL A 75 -2.22 2.35 4.81
N LEU A 76 -0.92 2.57 4.91
CA LEU A 76 -0.23 3.82 4.58
C LEU A 76 0.50 3.60 3.25
N ASP A 77 -0.08 4.11 2.17
CA ASP A 77 0.43 3.86 0.82
C ASP A 77 1.33 5.00 0.36
N ASP A 78 2.45 4.62 -0.25
CA ASP A 78 3.48 5.47 -0.86
C ASP A 78 4.08 6.50 0.11
N VAL A 79 4.53 6.04 1.29
CA VAL A 79 5.18 6.89 2.30
C VAL A 79 6.57 7.31 1.83
N TRP A 80 6.81 8.63 1.79
CA TRP A 80 8.07 9.22 1.32
C TRP A 80 8.90 9.88 2.41
N ASN A 81 8.24 10.44 3.40
CA ASN A 81 8.86 11.21 4.46
C ASN A 81 9.18 10.32 5.67
N HIS A 82 10.28 10.61 6.35
CA HIS A 82 10.79 9.91 7.53
C HIS A 82 10.76 10.80 8.78
N ASP A 83 9.72 11.62 8.95
CA ASP A 83 9.51 12.42 10.15
C ASP A 83 9.08 11.52 11.32
N SER A 84 10.09 11.09 12.09
CA SER A 84 9.90 10.17 13.21
C SER A 84 9.04 10.75 14.33
N GLU A 85 9.09 12.08 14.56
CA GLU A 85 8.31 12.71 15.63
C GLU A 85 6.82 12.69 15.30
N LYS A 86 6.45 13.02 14.06
CA LYS A 86 5.06 12.94 13.61
C LYS A 86 4.55 11.51 13.62
N TRP A 87 5.39 10.58 13.20
CA TRP A 87 5.03 9.17 13.25
C TRP A 87 4.80 8.67 14.68
N ASP A 88 5.71 8.99 15.62
CA ASP A 88 5.59 8.55 17.01
C ASP A 88 4.33 9.14 17.69
N ARG A 89 3.97 10.41 17.40
CA ARG A 89 2.71 11.00 17.88
C ARG A 89 1.48 10.27 17.37
N LEU A 90 1.47 9.88 16.10
CA LEU A 90 0.36 9.12 15.51
C LEU A 90 0.33 7.67 16.00
N ARG A 91 1.50 7.04 16.12
CA ARG A 91 1.65 5.63 16.46
C ARG A 91 1.23 5.30 17.89
N ALA A 92 1.57 6.16 18.85
CA ALA A 92 1.30 5.90 20.28
C ALA A 92 -0.20 5.63 20.54
N PRO A 93 -1.14 6.49 20.14
CA PRO A 93 -2.56 6.22 20.35
C PRO A 93 -3.09 5.03 19.53
N LEU A 94 -2.52 4.73 18.36
CA LEU A 94 -2.89 3.52 17.58
C LEU A 94 -2.59 2.23 18.37
N ILE A 95 -1.42 2.17 19.03
CA ILE A 95 -1.03 1.01 19.84
C ILE A 95 -1.86 0.90 21.11
N GLN A 96 -2.14 2.03 21.76
CA GLN A 96 -2.86 2.05 23.03
C GLN A 96 -4.35 1.71 22.91
N SER A 97 -4.99 2.15 21.81
CA SER A 97 -6.44 2.03 21.64
C SER A 97 -6.86 0.81 20.80
N GLY A 98 -6.02 0.37 19.88
CA GLY A 98 -6.32 -0.76 19.00
C GLY A 98 -6.28 -2.10 19.73
N ALA A 99 -7.19 -3.02 19.35
CA ALA A 99 -7.17 -4.38 19.88
C ALA A 99 -5.93 -5.16 19.41
N HIS A 100 -5.53 -6.16 20.22
CA HIS A 100 -4.47 -7.10 19.85
C HIS A 100 -4.76 -7.76 18.49
N GLY A 101 -3.75 -7.85 17.65
CA GLY A 101 -3.89 -8.35 16.26
C GLY A 101 -4.14 -7.28 15.22
N SER A 102 -4.29 -5.99 15.61
CA SER A 102 -4.26 -4.87 14.67
C SER A 102 -2.95 -4.84 13.86
N ARG A 103 -3.01 -4.36 12.62
CA ARG A 103 -1.86 -4.30 11.71
C ARG A 103 -1.78 -2.96 11.00
N ILE A 104 -0.54 -2.54 10.75
CA ILE A 104 -0.24 -1.38 9.89
C ILE A 104 0.59 -1.90 8.72
N LEU A 105 0.08 -1.73 7.51
CA LEU A 105 0.76 -2.07 6.27
C LEU A 105 1.26 -0.79 5.63
N VAL A 106 2.56 -0.72 5.37
CA VAL A 106 3.20 0.47 4.78
C VAL A 106 3.81 0.11 3.44
N THR A 107 3.54 0.88 2.42
CA THR A 107 4.30 0.81 1.18
C THR A 107 5.24 2.00 1.06
N THR A 108 6.47 1.73 0.69
CA THR A 108 7.50 2.77 0.53
C THR A 108 8.56 2.35 -0.49
N ARG A 109 9.29 3.32 -0.99
CA ARG A 109 10.51 3.13 -1.82
C ARG A 109 11.78 3.34 -1.02
N LYS A 110 11.69 3.91 0.19
CA LYS A 110 12.83 4.34 1.01
C LYS A 110 13.07 3.41 2.20
N HIS A 111 14.31 3.04 2.44
CA HIS A 111 14.70 2.23 3.60
C HIS A 111 14.55 3.01 4.91
N GLU A 112 14.84 4.29 4.90
CA GLU A 112 14.72 5.17 6.06
C GLU A 112 13.30 5.19 6.64
N VAL A 113 12.29 5.01 5.79
CA VAL A 113 10.89 4.88 6.23
C VAL A 113 10.67 3.57 6.98
N VAL A 114 11.32 2.48 6.58
CA VAL A 114 11.20 1.18 7.27
C VAL A 114 11.75 1.29 8.69
N ASP A 115 12.91 1.93 8.84
CA ASP A 115 13.55 2.13 10.15
C ASP A 115 12.70 3.05 11.04
N MET A 116 12.21 4.16 10.50
CA MET A 116 11.31 5.09 11.19
C MET A 116 10.04 4.39 11.70
N MET A 117 9.41 3.58 10.84
CA MET A 117 8.16 2.86 11.17
C MET A 117 8.37 1.78 12.22
N ARG A 118 9.63 1.45 12.59
CA ARG A 118 9.97 0.38 13.53
C ARG A 118 9.22 -0.90 13.16
N ALA A 119 9.36 -1.33 11.91
CA ALA A 119 8.65 -2.48 11.38
C ALA A 119 8.83 -3.70 12.30
N THR A 120 7.72 -4.20 12.85
CA THR A 120 7.71 -5.32 13.81
C THR A 120 7.70 -6.68 13.12
N SER A 121 7.47 -6.70 11.81
CA SER A 121 7.45 -7.89 10.96
C SER A 121 8.48 -7.75 9.85
N ASP A 122 8.85 -8.87 9.27
CA ASP A 122 9.81 -8.92 8.18
C ASP A 122 9.39 -8.01 7.03
N MET A 123 10.34 -7.22 6.57
CA MET A 123 10.16 -6.36 5.41
C MET A 123 10.02 -7.23 4.16
N ILE A 124 8.93 -7.05 3.42
CA ILE A 124 8.74 -7.71 2.13
C ILE A 124 9.40 -6.85 1.05
N SER A 125 10.53 -7.31 0.54
CA SER A 125 11.19 -6.68 -0.61
C SER A 125 10.63 -7.28 -1.90
N LEU A 126 9.88 -6.47 -2.65
CA LEU A 126 9.40 -6.89 -3.98
C LEU A 126 10.53 -6.74 -4.99
N GLY A 127 10.84 -7.83 -5.67
CA GLY A 127 11.75 -7.88 -6.81
C GLY A 127 11.02 -7.73 -8.14
N GLU A 128 11.79 -7.69 -9.22
CA GLU A 128 11.28 -7.72 -10.59
C GLU A 128 10.47 -9.01 -10.83
N LEU A 129 9.45 -8.92 -11.67
CA LEU A 129 8.70 -10.09 -12.08
C LEU A 129 9.55 -11.01 -12.97
N SER A 130 9.36 -12.32 -12.84
CA SER A 130 9.96 -13.24 -13.78
C SER A 130 9.43 -13.03 -15.21
N GLU A 131 10.22 -13.41 -16.20
CA GLU A 131 9.88 -13.27 -17.62
C GLU A 131 8.52 -13.91 -17.95
N GLY A 132 8.21 -15.08 -17.38
CA GLY A 132 6.93 -15.76 -17.58
C GLY A 132 5.73 -14.96 -17.05
N TYR A 133 5.85 -14.32 -15.88
CA TYR A 133 4.80 -13.46 -15.36
C TYR A 133 4.67 -12.16 -16.18
N CYS A 134 5.78 -11.60 -16.64
CA CYS A 134 5.76 -10.43 -17.53
C CYS A 134 5.03 -10.73 -18.83
N LEU A 135 5.32 -11.88 -19.45
CA LEU A 135 4.67 -12.35 -20.66
C LEU A 135 3.16 -12.55 -20.44
N SER A 136 2.78 -13.16 -19.32
CA SER A 136 1.37 -13.35 -18.97
C SER A 136 0.62 -12.04 -18.83
N ILE A 137 1.20 -11.05 -18.12
CA ILE A 137 0.60 -9.71 -17.98
C ILE A 137 0.50 -9.02 -19.35
N PHE A 138 1.58 -9.06 -20.12
CA PHE A 138 1.61 -8.46 -21.46
C PHE A 138 0.52 -9.05 -22.36
N ASN A 139 0.43 -10.37 -22.44
CA ASN A 139 -0.57 -11.05 -23.26
C ASN A 139 -1.99 -10.69 -22.81
N HIS A 140 -2.24 -10.68 -21.50
CA HIS A 140 -3.54 -10.29 -20.97
C HIS A 140 -3.92 -8.86 -21.32
N MET A 141 -2.98 -7.93 -21.31
CA MET A 141 -3.23 -6.52 -21.62
C MET A 141 -3.30 -6.25 -23.13
N ALA A 142 -2.43 -6.88 -23.91
CA ALA A 142 -2.35 -6.65 -25.36
C ALA A 142 -3.48 -7.34 -26.13
N PHE A 143 -4.01 -8.44 -25.59
CA PHE A 143 -4.95 -9.33 -26.27
C PHE A 143 -6.23 -9.63 -25.49
N ALA A 144 -6.59 -8.76 -24.51
CA ALA A 144 -7.76 -8.98 -23.62
C ALA A 144 -9.07 -9.27 -24.40
N ASP A 145 -9.19 -8.79 -25.64
CA ASP A 145 -10.39 -8.92 -26.48
C ASP A 145 -10.12 -9.61 -27.83
N ARG A 146 -8.99 -10.28 -28.00
CA ARG A 146 -8.63 -10.92 -29.28
C ARG A 146 -8.10 -12.33 -29.07
N GLU A 147 -8.50 -13.26 -29.92
CA GLU A 147 -7.80 -14.54 -30.07
C GLU A 147 -6.35 -14.26 -30.51
N VAL A 148 -5.40 -14.75 -29.73
CA VAL A 148 -3.97 -14.63 -30.02
C VAL A 148 -3.71 -15.47 -31.27
N GLY A 149 -3.66 -14.83 -32.41
CA GLY A 149 -3.16 -15.47 -33.64
C GLY A 149 -1.68 -15.82 -33.40
N GLU A 150 -1.35 -17.10 -33.45
CA GLU A 150 0.00 -17.67 -33.30
C GLU A 150 0.93 -17.21 -34.44
N SER A 151 1.31 -15.95 -34.47
CA SER A 151 2.30 -15.44 -35.41
C SER A 151 3.66 -15.32 -34.70
N LYS A 152 4.67 -16.04 -35.19
CA LYS A 152 6.08 -15.91 -34.75
C LYS A 152 6.55 -14.45 -34.66
N ALA A 153 6.04 -13.58 -35.53
CA ALA A 153 6.34 -12.17 -35.52
C ALA A 153 5.88 -11.47 -34.22
N PHE A 154 4.76 -11.90 -33.63
CA PHE A 154 4.27 -11.38 -32.38
C PHE A 154 5.12 -11.84 -31.17
N GLU A 155 5.58 -13.09 -31.17
CA GLU A 155 6.47 -13.57 -30.12
C GLU A 155 7.78 -12.80 -30.06
N ASP A 156 8.38 -12.51 -31.23
CA ASP A 156 9.65 -11.77 -31.29
C ASP A 156 9.48 -10.31 -30.84
N ILE A 157 8.36 -9.67 -31.19
CA ILE A 157 8.05 -8.31 -30.76
C ILE A 157 7.77 -8.29 -29.25
N SER A 158 7.00 -9.25 -28.75
CA SER A 158 6.69 -9.39 -27.31
C SER A 158 7.97 -9.55 -26.50
N LYS A 159 8.89 -10.43 -26.90
CA LYS A 159 10.18 -10.59 -26.22
C LYS A 159 10.99 -9.30 -26.16
N LYS A 160 11.10 -8.57 -27.29
CA LYS A 160 11.83 -7.29 -27.34
C LYS A 160 11.21 -6.22 -26.43
N ILE A 161 9.88 -6.20 -26.30
CA ILE A 161 9.17 -5.30 -25.36
C ILE A 161 9.46 -5.73 -23.92
N LEU A 162 9.36 -7.01 -23.61
CA LEU A 162 9.62 -7.56 -22.28
C LEU A 162 11.03 -7.28 -21.78
N GLU A 163 12.04 -7.45 -22.64
CA GLU A 163 13.44 -7.11 -22.35
C GLU A 163 13.60 -5.62 -21.96
N LYS A 164 12.89 -4.71 -22.63
CA LYS A 164 12.92 -3.28 -22.32
C LYS A 164 12.18 -2.93 -21.05
N CYS A 165 11.14 -3.66 -20.69
CA CYS A 165 10.35 -3.45 -19.47
C CYS A 165 11.05 -3.93 -18.19
N LYS A 166 12.11 -4.74 -18.28
CA LYS A 166 12.96 -5.20 -17.16
C LYS A 166 12.17 -5.68 -15.96
N GLY A 167 11.13 -6.47 -16.18
CA GLY A 167 10.33 -7.03 -15.08
C GLY A 167 9.48 -6.04 -14.28
N LEU A 168 9.30 -4.80 -14.76
CA LEU A 168 8.49 -3.78 -14.10
C LEU A 168 7.04 -3.83 -14.58
N PRO A 169 6.06 -4.18 -13.70
CA PRO A 169 4.64 -4.27 -14.08
C PRO A 169 4.08 -2.96 -14.65
N LEU A 170 4.53 -1.82 -14.14
CA LEU A 170 4.04 -0.52 -14.61
C LEU A 170 4.45 -0.23 -16.07
N ALA A 171 5.55 -0.80 -16.54
CA ALA A 171 6.02 -0.60 -17.91
C ALA A 171 5.11 -1.26 -18.95
N PHE A 172 4.20 -2.15 -18.53
CA PHE A 172 3.20 -2.79 -19.41
C PHE A 172 1.87 -2.03 -19.47
N LYS A 173 1.63 -1.07 -18.54
CA LYS A 173 0.44 -0.21 -18.59
C LYS A 173 0.69 0.91 -19.58
N ILE A 174 0.24 0.73 -20.79
CA ILE A 174 0.20 1.77 -21.82
C ILE A 174 -1.18 2.41 -21.82
#